data_09725f06da8458a00309f53644a59864
#
_entry.id   09725f06da8458a00309f53644a59864
#
_cell.length_a   1.000
_cell.length_b   1.000
_cell.length_c   1.000
_cell.angle_alpha   90.00
_cell.angle_beta   90.00
_cell.angle_gamma   90.00
#
_symmetry.space_group_name_H-M   'P 1'
#
loop_
_entity.id
_entity.type
_entity.pdbx_description
1 polymer ?
#
loop_
_entity_poly.entity_id
_entity_poly.type
_entity_poly.pdbx_seq_one_letter_code
_entity_poly.pdbx_strand_id
1 'polypeptide(L)'
;MNDIKVKIYKEKIFSDNEEFKDIKTEDIKFMLVAFYQSELIQKFMVNRKNVLEFALKFYDEFFNLLQSYEYLSKEQVKKYKKLTHKDEEGEKQKKTPQQSFEEMSQNRTEKIEMYKYKKNLSEKIKKIEKEGIDKIDENREYWISYLNINIVKMFESIPMINMEIDAINHMEKMKKEPQQQMPKNPEPKKKKKKSKA
;
A
#
# COMPACT_ATOMS: atom_id res chain seq x y z
N MET A 1 4.30 10.62 18.10
CA MET A 1 5.10 9.99 17.01
C MET A 1 6.11 10.92 16.36
N ASN A 2 5.82 12.21 16.22
CA ASN A 2 6.84 13.18 15.77
C ASN A 2 8.06 13.21 16.71
N ASP A 3 7.87 13.03 18.01
CA ASP A 3 8.96 13.05 19.00
C ASP A 3 9.99 11.94 18.78
N ILE A 4 9.54 10.76 18.31
CA ILE A 4 10.45 9.65 17.98
C ILE A 4 11.31 10.00 16.76
N LYS A 5 10.72 10.55 15.69
CA LYS A 5 11.49 10.99 14.53
C LYS A 5 12.50 12.08 14.89
N VAL A 6 12.10 13.03 15.73
CA VAL A 6 12.99 14.09 16.21
C VAL A 6 14.17 13.50 16.99
N LYS A 7 13.94 12.49 17.83
CA LYS A 7 15.03 11.78 18.54
C LYS A 7 15.95 11.04 17.57
N ILE A 8 15.40 10.24 16.65
CA ILE A 8 16.17 9.52 15.62
C ILE A 8 17.09 10.48 14.87
N TYR A 9 16.57 11.65 14.48
CA TYR A 9 17.35 12.67 13.77
C TYR A 9 18.42 13.32 14.67
N LYS A 10 18.07 13.68 15.93
CA LYS A 10 19.01 14.30 16.87
C LYS A 10 20.15 13.38 17.27
N GLU A 11 19.85 12.10 17.47
CA GLU A 11 20.83 11.09 17.87
C GLU A 11 21.60 10.53 16.66
N LYS A 12 21.25 10.99 15.44
CA LYS A 12 21.91 10.55 14.19
C LYS A 12 21.97 9.02 14.08
N ILE A 13 20.85 8.36 14.41
CA ILE A 13 20.77 6.89 14.37
C ILE A 13 21.01 6.34 12.97
N PHE A 14 20.64 7.10 11.94
CA PHE A 14 20.87 6.76 10.55
C PHE A 14 21.79 7.77 9.88
N SER A 15 22.76 7.28 9.10
CA SER A 15 23.75 8.09 8.37
C SER A 15 23.71 7.70 6.89
N ASP A 16 23.87 8.69 6.01
CA ASP A 16 23.89 8.48 4.55
C ASP A 16 25.13 7.71 4.04
N ASN A 17 26.15 7.54 4.89
CA ASN A 17 27.42 6.91 4.53
C ASN A 17 27.58 5.49 5.11
N GLU A 18 26.53 4.92 5.68
CA GLU A 18 26.56 3.59 6.30
C GLU A 18 25.83 2.58 5.42
N GLU A 19 26.35 1.34 5.39
CA GLU A 19 25.63 0.21 4.81
C GLU A 19 24.67 -0.40 5.84
N PHE A 20 23.64 -1.11 5.38
CA PHE A 20 22.69 -1.77 6.29
C PHE A 20 23.37 -2.68 7.33
N LYS A 21 24.49 -3.31 6.96
CA LYS A 21 25.25 -4.18 7.89
C LYS A 21 25.83 -3.43 9.08
N ASP A 22 26.13 -2.13 8.92
CA ASP A 22 26.78 -1.29 9.92
C ASP A 22 25.78 -0.75 10.96
N ILE A 23 24.47 -0.79 10.66
CA ILE A 23 23.40 -0.41 11.60
C ILE A 23 23.41 -1.37 12.79
N LYS A 24 23.40 -0.81 14.00
CA LYS A 24 23.27 -1.61 15.23
C LYS A 24 21.97 -2.38 15.25
N THR A 25 21.98 -3.58 15.79
CA THR A 25 20.80 -4.45 15.84
C THR A 25 19.63 -3.77 16.52
N GLU A 26 19.87 -3.10 17.64
CA GLU A 26 18.86 -2.36 18.41
C GLU A 26 18.24 -1.16 17.66
N ASP A 27 18.93 -0.64 16.63
CA ASP A 27 18.49 0.51 15.87
C ASP A 27 17.64 0.13 14.63
N ILE A 28 17.72 -1.13 14.18
CA ILE A 28 16.92 -1.60 13.03
C ILE A 28 15.41 -1.36 13.24
N LYS A 29 14.94 -1.49 14.47
CA LYS A 29 13.53 -1.23 14.84
C LYS A 29 13.07 0.19 14.47
N PHE A 30 13.97 1.16 14.50
CA PHE A 30 13.63 2.55 14.18
C PHE A 30 13.38 2.78 12.68
N MET A 31 13.88 1.91 11.80
CA MET A 31 13.52 1.95 10.38
C MET A 31 12.02 1.75 10.14
N LEU A 32 11.33 1.05 11.07
CA LEU A 32 9.90 0.78 10.97
C LEU A 32 9.00 1.97 11.38
N VAL A 33 9.55 3.05 11.90
CA VAL A 33 8.75 4.18 12.43
C VAL A 33 7.83 4.75 11.37
N ALA A 34 8.34 5.01 10.15
CA ALA A 34 7.52 5.53 9.06
C ALA A 34 6.47 4.52 8.59
N PHE A 35 6.80 3.23 8.54
CA PHE A 35 5.82 2.17 8.26
C PHE A 35 4.66 2.20 9.26
N TYR A 36 4.95 2.22 10.56
CA TYR A 36 3.90 2.28 11.59
C TYR A 36 3.10 3.58 11.57
N GLN A 37 3.70 4.70 11.17
CA GLN A 37 2.96 5.94 10.96
C GLN A 37 1.92 5.78 9.87
N SER A 38 2.27 5.12 8.75
CA SER A 38 1.30 4.79 7.70
C SER A 38 0.18 3.89 8.21
N GLU A 39 0.50 2.81 8.92
CA GLU A 39 -0.50 1.88 9.45
C GLU A 39 -1.45 2.55 10.45
N LEU A 40 -0.95 3.45 11.28
CA LEU A 40 -1.75 4.15 12.27
C LEU A 40 -2.65 5.22 11.65
N ILE A 41 -2.13 6.04 10.73
CA ILE A 41 -2.93 7.09 10.11
C ILE A 41 -4.10 6.51 9.32
N GLN A 42 -3.95 5.34 8.71
CA GLN A 42 -5.02 4.64 8.00
C GLN A 42 -6.23 4.28 8.88
N LYS A 43 -6.11 4.31 10.20
CA LYS A 43 -7.23 4.06 11.12
C LYS A 43 -8.21 5.24 11.21
N PHE A 44 -7.80 6.43 10.77
CA PHE A 44 -8.67 7.60 10.79
C PHE A 44 -9.60 7.61 9.58
N MET A 45 -10.88 7.95 9.85
CA MET A 45 -11.91 7.99 8.81
C MET A 45 -12.26 9.42 8.37
N VAL A 46 -11.88 10.44 9.15
CA VAL A 46 -12.12 11.85 8.83
C VAL A 46 -11.17 12.30 7.73
N ASN A 47 -11.68 13.07 6.76
CA ASN A 47 -10.89 13.50 5.59
C ASN A 47 -10.14 12.33 4.89
N ARG A 48 -10.87 11.24 4.67
CA ARG A 48 -10.32 9.95 4.28
C ARG A 48 -9.30 10.02 3.15
N LYS A 49 -9.56 10.83 2.11
CA LYS A 49 -8.63 11.01 1.00
C LYS A 49 -7.28 11.53 1.46
N ASN A 50 -7.25 12.62 2.23
CA ASN A 50 -6.01 13.20 2.75
C ASN A 50 -5.26 12.21 3.66
N VAL A 51 -6.00 11.47 4.48
CA VAL A 51 -5.44 10.42 5.35
C VAL A 51 -4.70 9.37 4.53
N LEU A 52 -5.31 8.90 3.45
CA LEU A 52 -4.72 7.90 2.55
C LEU A 52 -3.48 8.46 1.80
N GLU A 53 -3.55 9.71 1.35
CA GLU A 53 -2.41 10.38 0.74
C GLU A 53 -1.23 10.55 1.72
N PHE A 54 -1.51 10.86 2.99
CA PHE A 54 -0.48 10.87 4.03
C PHE A 54 0.08 9.48 4.33
N ALA A 55 -0.76 8.44 4.31
CA ALA A 55 -0.30 7.07 4.48
C ALA A 55 0.70 6.67 3.38
N LEU A 56 0.43 7.04 2.13
CA LEU A 56 1.36 6.82 1.02
C LEU A 56 2.69 7.57 1.23
N LYS A 57 2.66 8.81 1.70
CA LYS A 57 3.88 9.58 2.00
C LYS A 57 4.74 8.90 3.08
N PHE A 58 4.13 8.33 4.11
CA PHE A 58 4.88 7.58 5.11
C PHE A 58 5.46 6.27 4.58
N TYR A 59 4.76 5.60 3.65
CA TYR A 59 5.34 4.46 2.95
C TYR A 59 6.49 4.87 2.03
N ASP A 60 6.41 6.05 1.37
CA ASP A 60 7.53 6.60 0.61
C ASP A 60 8.76 6.85 1.50
N GLU A 61 8.57 7.45 2.68
CA GLU A 61 9.66 7.66 3.63
C GLU A 61 10.29 6.33 4.06
N PHE A 62 9.48 5.31 4.36
CA PHE A 62 9.96 3.98 4.71
C PHE A 62 10.73 3.34 3.56
N PHE A 63 10.19 3.40 2.36
CA PHE A 63 10.83 2.86 1.17
C PHE A 63 12.16 3.55 0.86
N ASN A 64 12.20 4.88 0.89
CA ASN A 64 13.39 5.67 0.61
C ASN A 64 14.51 5.40 1.63
N LEU A 65 14.15 5.25 2.91
CA LEU A 65 15.11 4.86 3.94
C LEU A 65 15.71 3.48 3.66
N LEU A 66 14.90 2.49 3.28
CA LEU A 66 15.41 1.16 2.93
C LEU A 66 16.25 1.18 1.65
N GLN A 67 15.90 2.02 0.70
CA GLN A 67 16.63 2.18 -0.55
C GLN A 67 17.97 2.87 -0.33
N SER A 68 18.07 3.87 0.56
CA SER A 68 19.35 4.54 0.87
C SER A 68 20.38 3.59 1.49
N TYR A 69 19.92 2.57 2.21
CA TYR A 69 20.76 1.50 2.75
C TYR A 69 20.93 0.30 1.80
N GLU A 70 20.54 0.43 0.55
CA GLU A 70 20.59 -0.64 -0.47
C GLU A 70 19.96 -1.97 -0.02
N TYR A 71 19.01 -1.90 0.93
CA TYR A 71 18.37 -3.08 1.52
C TYR A 71 17.39 -3.77 0.56
N LEU A 72 16.80 -3.01 -0.36
CA LEU A 72 15.78 -3.52 -1.27
C LEU A 72 16.38 -4.16 -2.52
N SER A 73 15.81 -5.28 -2.95
CA SER A 73 16.18 -5.88 -4.22
C SER A 73 15.76 -5.00 -5.41
N LYS A 74 16.46 -5.14 -6.55
CA LYS A 74 16.11 -4.43 -7.79
C LYS A 74 14.66 -4.68 -8.22
N GLU A 75 14.15 -5.88 -7.96
CA GLU A 75 12.76 -6.27 -8.27
C GLU A 75 11.76 -5.53 -7.36
N GLN A 76 12.07 -5.40 -6.07
CA GLN A 76 11.25 -4.64 -5.12
C GLN A 76 11.22 -3.16 -5.50
N VAL A 77 12.35 -2.58 -5.87
CA VAL A 77 12.42 -1.19 -6.33
C VAL A 77 11.60 -0.99 -7.61
N LYS A 78 11.72 -1.89 -8.58
CA LYS A 78 10.91 -1.85 -9.81
C LYS A 78 9.42 -1.99 -9.53
N LYS A 79 9.04 -2.90 -8.62
CA LYS A 79 7.65 -3.12 -8.21
C LYS A 79 7.08 -1.88 -7.53
N TYR A 80 7.85 -1.25 -6.63
CA TYR A 80 7.43 -0.02 -5.94
C TYR A 80 7.14 1.11 -6.93
N LYS A 81 8.06 1.37 -7.86
CA LYS A 81 7.89 2.37 -8.91
C LYS A 81 6.61 2.15 -9.73
N LYS A 82 6.30 0.90 -10.10
CA LYS A 82 5.06 0.57 -10.81
C LYS A 82 3.79 0.84 -9.99
N LEU A 83 3.85 0.74 -8.66
CA LEU A 83 2.70 0.95 -7.77
C LEU A 83 2.47 2.42 -7.44
N THR A 84 3.53 3.23 -7.38
CA THR A 84 3.48 4.64 -6.97
C THR A 84 3.44 5.60 -8.15
N HIS A 85 4.20 5.31 -9.21
CA HIS A 85 4.08 6.02 -10.48
C HIS A 85 2.98 5.29 -11.28
N LYS A 86 1.76 5.81 -11.22
CA LYS A 86 0.78 5.52 -12.28
C LYS A 86 1.44 6.08 -13.51
N ASP A 87 2.03 5.19 -14.34
CA ASP A 87 2.65 5.58 -15.58
C ASP A 87 1.72 6.58 -16.27
N GLU A 88 2.22 7.77 -16.57
CA GLU A 88 1.52 8.78 -17.35
C GLU A 88 1.26 8.28 -18.79
N GLU A 89 1.81 7.13 -19.13
CA GLU A 89 1.51 6.36 -20.32
C GLU A 89 0.14 5.64 -20.17
N GLY A 90 -0.91 6.45 -20.20
CA GLY A 90 -2.32 6.03 -20.23
C GLY A 90 -2.75 5.35 -21.52
N GLU A 91 -1.91 4.65 -22.22
CA GLU A 91 -2.32 3.68 -23.23
C GLU A 91 -2.48 2.32 -22.55
N LYS A 92 -3.71 2.03 -22.14
CA LYS A 92 -4.17 0.65 -21.97
C LYS A 92 -4.02 -0.02 -23.33
N GLN A 93 -2.82 -0.51 -23.64
CA GLN A 93 -2.64 -1.42 -24.78
C GLN A 93 -3.68 -2.52 -24.61
N LYS A 94 -4.54 -2.69 -25.58
CA LYS A 94 -5.54 -3.76 -25.61
C LYS A 94 -4.77 -5.08 -25.60
N LYS A 95 -4.62 -5.65 -24.42
CA LYS A 95 -3.93 -6.93 -24.23
C LYS A 95 -4.73 -8.00 -24.94
N THR A 96 -4.03 -8.92 -25.60
CA THR A 96 -4.68 -10.10 -26.16
C THR A 96 -5.22 -10.98 -25.03
N PRO A 97 -6.27 -11.78 -25.27
CA PRO A 97 -6.79 -12.70 -24.24
C PRO A 97 -5.72 -13.63 -23.66
N GLN A 98 -4.75 -14.02 -24.46
CA GLN A 98 -3.65 -14.91 -24.08
C GLN A 98 -2.67 -14.21 -23.12
N GLN A 99 -2.28 -12.96 -23.41
CA GLN A 99 -1.46 -12.13 -22.52
C GLN A 99 -2.16 -11.84 -21.18
N SER A 100 -3.47 -11.64 -21.20
CA SER A 100 -4.27 -11.44 -19.99
C SER A 100 -4.28 -12.69 -19.12
N PHE A 101 -4.39 -13.89 -19.71
CA PHE A 101 -4.38 -15.16 -18.99
C PHE A 101 -3.00 -15.47 -18.39
N GLU A 102 -1.93 -15.23 -19.12
CA GLU A 102 -0.56 -15.39 -18.64
C GLU A 102 -0.25 -14.47 -17.47
N GLU A 103 -0.65 -13.19 -17.55
CA GLU A 103 -0.52 -12.24 -16.44
C GLU A 103 -1.33 -12.67 -15.22
N MET A 104 -2.55 -13.16 -15.40
CA MET A 104 -3.37 -13.65 -14.28
C MET A 104 -2.72 -14.86 -13.61
N SER A 105 -2.14 -15.76 -14.39
CA SER A 105 -1.43 -16.94 -13.89
C SER A 105 -0.16 -16.53 -13.12
N GLN A 106 0.64 -15.62 -13.66
CA GLN A 106 1.84 -15.09 -13.01
C GLN A 106 1.48 -14.36 -11.71
N ASN A 107 0.48 -13.49 -11.73
CA ASN A 107 0.00 -12.79 -10.54
C ASN A 107 -0.47 -13.74 -9.43
N ARG A 108 -1.10 -14.88 -9.81
CA ARG A 108 -1.51 -15.89 -8.85
C ARG A 108 -0.31 -16.60 -8.22
N THR A 109 0.68 -16.97 -9.02
CA THR A 109 1.92 -17.62 -8.55
C THR A 109 2.68 -16.69 -7.60
N GLU A 110 2.88 -15.43 -7.99
CA GLU A 110 3.53 -14.42 -7.13
C GLU A 110 2.80 -14.24 -5.80
N LYS A 111 1.47 -14.23 -5.79
CA LYS A 111 0.68 -14.12 -4.56
C LYS A 111 0.88 -15.33 -3.64
N ILE A 112 0.94 -16.54 -4.22
CA ILE A 112 1.17 -17.78 -3.44
C ILE A 112 2.58 -17.78 -2.84
N GLU A 113 3.60 -17.39 -3.61
CA GLU A 113 4.97 -17.29 -3.14
C GLU A 113 5.13 -16.25 -2.05
N MET A 114 4.51 -15.08 -2.23
CA MET A 114 4.50 -14.02 -1.23
C MET A 114 3.81 -14.45 0.07
N TYR A 115 2.70 -15.18 -0.04
CA TYR A 115 2.02 -15.74 1.13
C TYR A 115 2.91 -16.75 1.89
N LYS A 116 3.57 -17.68 1.15
CA LYS A 116 4.50 -18.64 1.74
C LYS A 116 5.67 -17.94 2.42
N TYR A 117 6.23 -16.93 1.78
CA TYR A 117 7.32 -16.12 2.32
C TYR A 117 6.89 -15.42 3.62
N LYS A 118 5.75 -14.73 3.61
CA LYS A 118 5.18 -14.06 4.78
C LYS A 118 4.91 -15.04 5.93
N LYS A 119 4.38 -16.22 5.62
CA LYS A 119 4.16 -17.29 6.61
C LYS A 119 5.47 -17.74 7.24
N ASN A 120 6.49 -18.02 6.45
CA ASN A 120 7.80 -18.42 6.92
C ASN A 120 8.42 -17.36 7.86
N LEU A 121 8.39 -16.08 7.47
CA LEU A 121 8.85 -14.98 8.31
C LEU A 121 8.08 -14.92 9.65
N SER A 122 6.77 -15.10 9.62
CA SER A 122 5.93 -15.10 10.82
C SER A 122 6.26 -16.27 11.75
N GLU A 123 6.57 -17.43 11.21
CA GLU A 123 6.99 -18.61 11.98
C GLU A 123 8.35 -18.40 12.62
N LYS A 124 9.30 -17.80 11.92
CA LYS A 124 10.62 -17.42 12.45
C LYS A 124 10.49 -16.44 13.62
N ILE A 125 9.72 -15.36 13.43
CA ILE A 125 9.46 -14.36 14.47
C ILE A 125 8.88 -15.03 15.72
N LYS A 126 7.82 -15.85 15.57
CA LYS A 126 7.19 -16.56 16.68
C LYS A 126 8.14 -17.53 17.39
N LYS A 127 9.06 -18.15 16.66
CA LYS A 127 10.07 -19.04 17.24
C LYS A 127 11.01 -18.26 18.15
N ILE A 128 11.55 -17.13 17.66
CA ILE A 128 12.45 -16.28 18.43
C ILE A 128 11.75 -15.69 19.66
N GLU A 129 10.49 -15.24 19.51
CA GLU A 129 9.68 -14.73 20.62
C GLU A 129 9.47 -15.76 21.74
N LYS A 130 9.36 -17.05 21.40
CA LYS A 130 9.25 -18.15 22.38
C LYS A 130 10.56 -18.44 23.10
N GLU A 131 11.71 -18.13 22.51
CA GLU A 131 13.03 -18.37 23.10
C GLU A 131 13.39 -17.33 24.18
N GLY A 132 12.66 -16.21 24.26
CA GLY A 132 12.76 -15.21 25.32
C GLY A 132 12.71 -13.77 24.79
N ILE A 133 11.76 -13.03 25.33
CA ILE A 133 11.51 -11.62 24.95
C ILE A 133 12.70 -10.72 25.28
N ASP A 134 13.44 -11.03 26.33
CA ASP A 134 14.55 -10.22 26.84
C ASP A 134 15.76 -10.14 25.86
N LYS A 135 15.82 -11.07 24.90
CA LYS A 135 16.89 -11.14 23.90
C LYS A 135 16.49 -10.59 22.52
N ILE A 136 15.26 -10.09 22.35
CA ILE A 136 14.76 -9.64 21.06
C ILE A 136 15.56 -8.45 20.54
N ASP A 137 15.89 -7.48 21.38
CA ASP A 137 16.61 -6.28 20.98
C ASP A 137 18.04 -6.59 20.48
N GLU A 138 18.65 -7.67 20.93
CA GLU A 138 19.97 -8.14 20.49
C GLU A 138 19.88 -9.11 19.31
N ASN A 139 18.71 -9.56 18.94
CA ASN A 139 18.52 -10.56 17.89
C ASN A 139 18.31 -9.91 16.51
N ARG A 140 19.40 -9.80 15.76
CA ARG A 140 19.40 -9.20 14.41
C ARG A 140 18.47 -9.96 13.43
N GLU A 141 18.40 -11.28 13.51
CA GLU A 141 17.54 -12.08 12.64
C GLU A 141 16.06 -11.80 12.88
N TYR A 142 15.68 -11.55 14.14
CA TYR A 142 14.33 -11.12 14.50
C TYR A 142 13.97 -9.81 13.78
N TRP A 143 14.80 -8.78 13.93
CA TRP A 143 14.52 -7.46 13.35
C TRP A 143 14.55 -7.48 11.82
N ILE A 144 15.45 -8.25 11.21
CA ILE A 144 15.47 -8.46 9.75
C ILE A 144 14.18 -9.16 9.29
N SER A 145 13.74 -10.21 9.99
CA SER A 145 12.49 -10.89 9.65
C SER A 145 11.28 -9.99 9.81
N TYR A 146 11.29 -9.16 10.86
CA TYR A 146 10.24 -8.19 11.13
C TYR A 146 10.21 -7.06 10.10
N LEU A 147 11.36 -6.59 9.67
CA LEU A 147 11.49 -5.61 8.59
C LEU A 147 10.93 -6.15 7.27
N ASN A 148 11.33 -7.37 6.90
CA ASN A 148 10.88 -8.02 5.67
C ASN A 148 9.37 -8.27 5.64
N ILE A 149 8.76 -8.68 6.75
CA ILE A 149 7.30 -8.88 6.80
C ILE A 149 6.54 -7.56 6.60
N ASN A 150 7.09 -6.45 7.11
CA ASN A 150 6.48 -5.13 6.96
C ASN A 150 6.70 -4.55 5.55
N ILE A 151 7.80 -4.88 4.87
CA ILE A 151 7.97 -4.60 3.44
C ILE A 151 6.88 -5.31 2.62
N VAL A 152 6.61 -6.59 2.91
CA VAL A 152 5.53 -7.31 2.23
C VAL A 152 4.17 -6.64 2.47
N LYS A 153 3.87 -6.27 3.72
CA LYS A 153 2.62 -5.57 4.06
C LYS A 153 2.48 -4.24 3.32
N MET A 154 3.55 -3.45 3.23
CA MET A 154 3.55 -2.22 2.45
C MET A 154 3.16 -2.47 1.00
N PHE A 155 3.76 -3.49 0.34
CA PHE A 155 3.41 -3.85 -1.04
C PHE A 155 1.98 -4.36 -1.20
N GLU A 156 1.38 -4.96 -0.17
CA GLU A 156 -0.03 -5.35 -0.15
C GLU A 156 -0.95 -4.14 0.05
N SER A 157 -0.56 -3.18 0.88
CA SER A 157 -1.40 -2.03 1.28
C SER A 157 -1.47 -0.94 0.21
N ILE A 158 -0.37 -0.62 -0.47
CA ILE A 158 -0.33 0.47 -1.47
C ILE A 158 -1.41 0.32 -2.56
N PRO A 159 -1.60 -0.85 -3.21
CA PRO A 159 -2.66 -1.00 -4.20
C PRO A 159 -4.06 -0.80 -3.63
N MET A 160 -4.30 -1.23 -2.38
CA MET A 160 -5.59 -1.06 -1.71
C MET A 160 -5.89 0.41 -1.43
N ILE A 161 -4.88 1.16 -0.95
CA ILE A 161 -4.98 2.60 -0.72
C ILE A 161 -5.28 3.33 -2.04
N ASN A 162 -4.55 3.00 -3.11
CA ASN A 162 -4.76 3.61 -4.42
C ASN A 162 -6.17 3.34 -4.95
N MET A 163 -6.69 2.11 -4.80
CA MET A 163 -8.07 1.76 -5.18
C MET A 163 -9.10 2.56 -4.39
N GLU A 164 -8.89 2.76 -3.08
CA GLU A 164 -9.79 3.53 -2.24
C GLU A 164 -9.77 5.02 -2.63
N ILE A 165 -8.60 5.60 -2.90
CA ILE A 165 -8.47 6.98 -3.39
C ILE A 165 -9.19 7.14 -4.74
N ASP A 166 -9.03 6.20 -5.66
CA ASP A 166 -9.69 6.23 -6.97
C ASP A 166 -11.22 6.15 -6.83
N ALA A 167 -11.72 5.30 -5.93
CA ALA A 167 -13.15 5.22 -5.62
C ALA A 167 -13.71 6.54 -5.05
N ILE A 168 -12.98 7.17 -4.12
CA ILE A 168 -13.35 8.47 -3.56
C ILE A 168 -13.40 9.53 -4.66
N ASN A 169 -12.36 9.61 -5.50
CA ASN A 169 -12.29 10.56 -6.61
C ASN A 169 -13.44 10.36 -7.62
N HIS A 170 -13.80 9.10 -7.91
CA HIS A 170 -14.92 8.79 -8.79
C HIS A 170 -16.26 9.27 -8.19
N MET A 171 -16.48 8.99 -6.90
CA MET A 171 -17.69 9.45 -6.21
C MET A 171 -17.80 10.98 -6.15
N GLU A 172 -16.69 11.68 -5.97
CA GLU A 172 -16.66 13.15 -5.99
C GLU A 172 -17.01 13.72 -7.38
N LYS A 173 -16.53 13.07 -8.46
CA LYS A 173 -16.86 13.45 -9.84
C LYS A 173 -18.37 13.28 -10.11
N MET A 174 -18.93 12.12 -9.74
CA MET A 174 -20.36 11.86 -9.93
C MET A 174 -21.28 12.83 -9.17
N LYS A 175 -20.84 13.32 -8.00
CA LYS A 175 -21.58 14.34 -7.24
C LYS A 175 -21.54 15.72 -7.88
N LYS A 176 -20.51 16.02 -8.66
CA LYS A 176 -20.33 17.32 -9.35
C LYS A 176 -21.03 17.37 -10.71
N GLU A 177 -21.30 16.23 -11.34
CA GLU A 177 -22.07 16.18 -12.57
C GLU A 177 -23.56 16.40 -12.24
N PRO A 178 -24.21 17.46 -12.78
CA PRO A 178 -25.64 17.66 -12.57
C PRO A 178 -26.38 16.46 -13.17
N GLN A 179 -27.30 15.87 -12.38
CA GLN A 179 -28.18 14.83 -12.88
C GLN A 179 -28.87 15.34 -14.13
N GLN A 180 -28.40 14.92 -15.32
CA GLN A 180 -29.13 15.12 -16.55
C GLN A 180 -30.49 14.44 -16.35
N GLN A 181 -31.55 15.26 -16.44
CA GLN A 181 -32.93 14.91 -16.22
C GLN A 181 -33.23 13.59 -16.92
N MET A 182 -33.62 12.59 -16.17
CA MET A 182 -34.27 11.41 -16.75
C MET A 182 -35.37 11.89 -17.70
N PRO A 183 -35.45 11.41 -18.93
CA PRO A 183 -36.52 11.77 -19.84
C PRO A 183 -37.85 11.45 -19.16
N LYS A 184 -38.67 12.49 -18.95
CA LYS A 184 -40.03 12.33 -18.40
C LYS A 184 -40.77 11.29 -19.23
N ASN A 185 -41.16 10.22 -18.58
CA ASN A 185 -42.02 9.18 -19.19
C ASN A 185 -43.20 9.86 -19.87
N PRO A 186 -43.49 9.62 -21.16
CA PRO A 186 -44.63 10.26 -21.83
C PRO A 186 -45.90 9.79 -21.17
N GLU A 187 -46.75 10.77 -20.77
CA GLU A 187 -48.06 10.49 -20.17
C GLU A 187 -48.89 9.56 -21.08
N PRO A 188 -49.65 8.62 -20.51
CA PRO A 188 -50.51 7.71 -21.29
C PRO A 188 -51.62 8.49 -21.99
N LYS A 189 -51.66 8.51 -23.31
CA LYS A 189 -52.70 9.13 -24.13
C LYS A 189 -54.06 8.54 -23.76
N LYS A 190 -54.96 9.38 -23.19
CA LYS A 190 -56.38 9.03 -22.92
C LYS A 190 -57.05 8.66 -24.21
N LYS A 191 -57.46 7.42 -24.38
CA LYS A 191 -58.30 6.94 -25.47
C LYS A 191 -59.70 7.62 -25.38
N LYS A 192 -60.05 8.51 -26.33
CA LYS A 192 -61.39 9.04 -26.51
C LYS A 192 -62.31 7.89 -26.88
N LYS A 193 -63.28 7.56 -26.00
CA LYS A 193 -64.38 6.70 -26.35
C LYS A 193 -65.28 7.43 -27.39
N LYS A 194 -65.38 6.91 -28.61
CA LYS A 194 -66.44 7.30 -29.58
C LYS A 194 -67.72 6.66 -29.09
N SER A 195 -68.69 7.49 -28.69
CA SER A 195 -70.10 7.09 -28.55
C SER A 195 -70.66 6.98 -29.96
N LYS A 196 -71.24 5.80 -30.28
CA LYS A 196 -72.15 5.63 -31.41
C LYS A 196 -73.59 5.86 -30.91
N ALA A 197 -74.28 6.78 -31.55
CA ALA A 197 -75.72 6.90 -31.54
C ALA A 197 -76.29 5.84 -32.45
#